data_6397e46a394797330aa07d9d69da1f92
#
_entry.id   6397e46a394797330aa07d9d69da1f92
#
_cell.length_a   1.000
_cell.length_b   1.000
_cell.length_c   1.000
_cell.angle_alpha   90.00
_cell.angle_beta   90.00
_cell.angle_gamma   90.00
#
_symmetry.space_group_name_H-M   'P 1'
#
loop_
_entity.id
_entity.type
_entity.pdbx_description
1 polymer ?
#
loop_
_entity_poly.entity_id
_entity_poly.type
_entity_poly.pdbx_seq_one_letter_code
_entity_poly.pdbx_strand_id
1 'polypeptide(L)'
;MKSCIQTSHPRHARRFLSLATGAILLGTLPMAAHAGTVNGNATLTTDYVWRGTSQTQGDPAVQAGFKAAAANGLYGSVWGSNVEFAPETHASSEFDFIVGWSGNLADDWALDVNLTHYRYPGTTVDLNWSELNGTVTWKQNYWAQVGWSNDALATDRNGTYAQLGARVPLGEQWRMEGAVGHYWLDDAYGDSYAHAQLGAVWAFKAPFELRVTAHATDDSAKRLFPDLAGSRVEAALQASF
;
A
#
# COMPACT_ATOMS: atom_id res chain seq x y z
N MET A 1 29.78 18.21 52.44
CA MET A 1 28.76 18.88 51.62
C MET A 1 29.34 19.22 50.26
N LYS A 2 29.11 18.40 49.25
CA LYS A 2 29.31 18.74 47.85
C LYS A 2 28.20 18.02 47.09
N SER A 3 27.27 18.82 46.58
CA SER A 3 26.11 18.41 45.77
C SER A 3 26.58 17.99 44.37
N CYS A 4 26.22 16.76 43.97
CA CYS A 4 26.44 16.27 42.61
C CYS A 4 25.18 16.57 41.81
N ILE A 5 25.23 17.52 40.89
CA ILE A 5 24.17 17.83 39.95
C ILE A 5 24.28 16.84 38.80
N GLN A 6 23.32 15.96 38.70
CA GLN A 6 23.19 15.00 37.60
C GLN A 6 22.40 15.66 36.48
N THR A 7 23.10 16.06 35.40
CA THR A 7 22.50 16.59 34.18
C THR A 7 21.97 15.43 33.35
N SER A 8 20.66 15.27 33.34
CA SER A 8 19.99 14.35 32.41
C SER A 8 19.97 14.96 31.01
N HIS A 9 20.64 14.31 30.06
CA HIS A 9 20.52 14.64 28.64
C HIS A 9 19.22 14.02 28.10
N PRO A 10 18.38 14.75 27.38
CA PRO A 10 17.22 14.17 26.69
C PRO A 10 17.73 13.36 25.49
N ARG A 11 17.45 12.06 25.50
CA ARG A 11 17.62 11.18 24.34
C ARG A 11 16.56 11.56 23.30
N HIS A 12 16.97 12.23 22.23
CA HIS A 12 16.13 12.43 21.06
C HIS A 12 15.90 11.06 20.38
N ALA A 13 14.78 10.44 20.66
CA ALA A 13 14.30 9.30 19.88
C ALA A 13 13.95 9.81 18.47
N ARG A 14 14.80 9.52 17.50
CA ARG A 14 14.49 9.74 16.07
C ARG A 14 13.43 8.71 15.66
N ARG A 15 12.22 9.18 15.43
CA ARG A 15 11.12 8.37 14.93
C ARG A 15 11.31 8.17 13.43
N PHE A 16 11.50 6.92 13.01
CA PHE A 16 11.54 6.55 11.60
C PHE A 16 10.12 6.42 11.06
N LEU A 17 9.88 7.09 9.95
CA LEU A 17 8.63 7.05 9.21
C LEU A 17 8.72 5.89 8.21
N SER A 18 7.90 4.87 8.37
CA SER A 18 7.88 3.74 7.44
C SER A 18 6.61 3.79 6.59
N LEU A 19 6.78 3.84 5.28
CA LEU A 19 5.72 3.73 4.29
C LEU A 19 5.83 2.37 3.59
N ALA A 20 4.76 1.58 3.62
CA ALA A 20 4.69 0.30 2.92
C ALA A 20 4.06 0.48 1.54
N THR A 21 4.66 -0.11 0.51
CA THR A 21 4.13 -0.16 -0.86
C THR A 21 3.49 -1.51 -1.13
N GLY A 22 2.46 -1.53 -1.95
CA GLY A 22 1.81 -2.78 -2.38
C GLY A 22 0.34 -2.92 -2.02
N ALA A 23 -0.17 -2.13 -1.19
CA ALA A 23 -1.51 -1.61 -0.99
C ALA A 23 -1.23 -0.25 -0.43
N ILE A 24 -1.96 0.77 -0.76
CA ILE A 24 -1.77 2.12 -0.21
C ILE A 24 -2.02 2.06 1.30
N LEU A 25 -1.08 1.50 2.04
CA LEU A 25 -0.96 1.65 3.48
C LEU A 25 -0.21 2.97 3.70
N LEU A 26 -0.94 4.05 3.56
CA LEU A 26 -0.51 5.34 4.05
C LEU A 26 -0.39 5.23 5.57
N GLY A 27 0.82 4.95 6.03
CA GLY A 27 1.11 4.79 7.43
C GLY A 27 0.53 5.94 8.25
N THR A 28 -0.28 5.58 9.26
CA THR A 28 -0.82 6.55 10.21
C THR A 28 0.33 7.14 11.01
N LEU A 29 0.64 8.42 10.78
CA LEU A 29 1.45 9.20 11.71
C LEU A 29 0.62 9.47 12.97
N PRO A 30 1.20 9.41 14.17
CA PRO A 30 0.53 9.93 15.35
C PRO A 30 0.28 11.42 15.13
N MET A 31 -0.98 11.82 15.03
CA MET A 31 -1.37 13.21 14.90
C MET A 31 -1.07 13.94 16.21
N ALA A 32 0.01 14.70 16.24
CA ALA A 32 0.05 15.87 17.11
C ALA A 32 -0.94 16.90 16.53
N ALA A 33 -1.97 17.25 17.27
CA ALA A 33 -2.93 18.26 16.87
C ALA A 33 -2.21 19.58 16.62
N HIS A 34 -2.04 19.97 15.33
CA HIS A 34 -1.88 21.35 14.83
C HIS A 34 -1.43 21.29 13.35
N ALA A 35 -2.20 21.92 12.48
CA ALA A 35 -2.03 22.07 11.05
C ALA A 35 -2.14 20.76 10.23
N GLY A 36 -2.70 20.85 9.02
CA GLY A 36 -2.75 19.74 8.08
C GLY A 36 -1.32 19.30 7.68
N THR A 37 -1.16 18.03 7.37
CA THR A 37 0.11 17.49 6.87
C THR A 37 0.01 17.23 5.37
N VAL A 38 1.10 17.46 4.66
CA VAL A 38 1.26 17.04 3.26
C VAL A 38 2.48 16.13 3.20
N ASN A 39 2.30 14.95 2.64
CA ASN A 39 3.37 13.97 2.45
C ASN A 39 3.35 13.49 1.00
N GLY A 40 4.51 13.08 0.49
CA GLY A 40 4.63 12.53 -0.83
C GLY A 40 5.58 11.34 -0.85
N ASN A 41 5.48 10.54 -1.91
CA ASN A 41 6.43 9.49 -2.23
C ASN A 41 6.68 9.42 -3.74
N ALA A 42 7.83 8.87 -4.09
CA ALA A 42 8.17 8.49 -5.46
C ALA A 42 8.90 7.14 -5.40
N THR A 43 8.56 6.23 -6.30
CA THR A 43 9.09 4.87 -6.34
C THR A 43 9.48 4.49 -7.76
N LEU A 44 10.65 3.84 -7.89
CA LEU A 44 11.04 3.08 -9.07
C LEU A 44 11.00 1.62 -8.68
N THR A 45 10.25 0.80 -9.39
CA THR A 45 10.14 -0.64 -9.13
C THR A 45 10.40 -1.45 -10.38
N THR A 46 10.88 -2.68 -10.22
CA THR A 46 11.11 -3.62 -11.33
C THR A 46 9.83 -4.23 -11.87
N ASP A 47 8.75 -4.18 -11.09
CA ASP A 47 7.40 -4.67 -11.45
C ASP A 47 6.40 -3.93 -10.55
N TYR A 48 5.23 -3.60 -11.06
CA TYR A 48 4.13 -3.12 -10.23
C TYR A 48 3.24 -4.32 -9.88
N VAL A 49 3.36 -4.82 -8.66
CA VAL A 49 2.56 -5.96 -8.18
C VAL A 49 1.45 -5.48 -7.24
N TRP A 50 0.20 -5.70 -7.63
CA TRP A 50 -0.99 -5.40 -6.85
C TRP A 50 -1.76 -6.69 -6.54
N ARG A 51 -2.01 -6.97 -5.25
CA ARG A 51 -2.69 -8.18 -4.76
C ARG A 51 -2.17 -9.49 -5.40
N GLY A 52 -0.83 -9.56 -5.57
CA GLY A 52 -0.15 -10.74 -6.13
C GLY A 52 -0.10 -10.80 -7.65
N THR A 53 -0.73 -9.86 -8.38
CA THR A 53 -0.72 -9.81 -9.85
C THR A 53 0.08 -8.61 -10.36
N SER A 54 0.87 -8.81 -11.41
CA SER A 54 1.59 -7.74 -12.09
C SER A 54 0.62 -6.82 -12.83
N GLN A 55 0.85 -5.52 -12.71
CA GLN A 55 0.12 -4.48 -13.43
C GLN A 55 0.92 -3.92 -14.60
N THR A 56 2.17 -4.38 -14.78
CA THR A 56 3.10 -3.94 -15.82
C THR A 56 3.69 -5.10 -16.62
N GLN A 57 3.06 -6.28 -16.58
CA GLN A 57 3.54 -7.50 -17.27
C GLN A 57 4.97 -7.91 -16.88
N GLY A 58 5.45 -7.51 -15.68
CA GLY A 58 6.80 -7.74 -15.20
C GLY A 58 7.80 -6.66 -15.62
N ASP A 59 7.36 -5.61 -16.26
CA ASP A 59 8.18 -4.47 -16.67
C ASP A 59 8.27 -3.39 -15.58
N PRO A 60 9.32 -2.55 -15.59
CA PRO A 60 9.52 -1.53 -14.59
C PRO A 60 8.39 -0.50 -14.53
N ALA A 61 8.11 -0.03 -13.30
CA ALA A 61 7.17 1.05 -13.06
C ALA A 61 7.80 2.26 -12.36
N VAL A 62 7.26 3.44 -12.69
CA VAL A 62 7.50 4.71 -12.02
C VAL A 62 6.20 5.11 -11.34
N GLN A 63 6.26 5.31 -10.03
CA GLN A 63 5.09 5.57 -9.21
C GLN A 63 5.31 6.82 -8.38
N ALA A 64 4.26 7.61 -8.17
CA ALA A 64 4.31 8.76 -7.28
C ALA A 64 2.95 9.00 -6.61
N GLY A 65 2.98 9.56 -5.40
CA GLY A 65 1.77 9.88 -4.67
C GLY A 65 1.93 11.06 -3.74
N PHE A 66 0.80 11.74 -3.47
CA PHE A 66 0.69 12.80 -2.49
C PHE A 66 -0.55 12.60 -1.64
N LYS A 67 -0.43 12.88 -0.34
CA LYS A 67 -1.53 12.87 0.63
C LYS A 67 -1.55 14.17 1.41
N ALA A 68 -2.71 14.81 1.47
CA ALA A 68 -2.98 15.93 2.35
C ALA A 68 -3.99 15.49 3.42
N ALA A 69 -3.65 15.66 4.70
CA ALA A 69 -4.50 15.28 5.83
C ALA A 69 -4.77 16.46 6.74
N ALA A 70 -6.03 16.62 7.14
CA ALA A 70 -6.48 17.61 8.12
C ALA A 70 -6.27 17.10 9.57
N ALA A 71 -6.24 18.01 10.53
CA ALA A 71 -6.05 17.69 11.94
C ALA A 71 -7.14 16.77 12.54
N ASN A 72 -8.32 16.71 11.94
CA ASN A 72 -9.43 15.85 12.36
C ASN A 72 -9.39 14.43 11.75
N GLY A 73 -8.31 14.11 11.00
CA GLY A 73 -8.11 12.80 10.38
C GLY A 73 -8.66 12.66 8.96
N LEU A 74 -9.47 13.60 8.46
CA LEU A 74 -9.90 13.59 7.07
C LEU A 74 -8.71 13.81 6.14
N TYR A 75 -8.66 13.10 5.02
CA TYR A 75 -7.60 13.27 4.05
C TYR A 75 -8.06 13.07 2.61
N GLY A 76 -7.30 13.66 1.69
CA GLY A 76 -7.33 13.36 0.27
C GLY A 76 -5.95 12.91 -0.19
N SER A 77 -5.90 12.00 -1.15
CA SER A 77 -4.65 11.52 -1.75
C SER A 77 -4.83 11.29 -3.25
N VAL A 78 -3.75 11.48 -3.98
CA VAL A 78 -3.62 11.06 -5.37
C VAL A 78 -2.35 10.23 -5.52
N TRP A 79 -2.44 9.15 -6.27
CA TRP A 79 -1.33 8.30 -6.61
C TRP A 79 -1.40 7.94 -8.10
N GLY A 80 -0.28 7.59 -8.70
CA GLY A 80 -0.25 7.15 -10.11
C GLY A 80 0.96 6.30 -10.43
N SER A 81 0.81 5.49 -11.47
CA SER A 81 1.81 4.59 -12.03
C SER A 81 1.62 4.44 -13.53
N ASN A 82 2.68 4.03 -14.23
CA ASN A 82 2.46 3.36 -15.51
C ASN A 82 1.92 1.95 -15.24
N VAL A 83 1.09 1.48 -16.16
CA VAL A 83 0.56 0.11 -16.22
C VAL A 83 0.67 -0.42 -17.64
N GLU A 84 0.60 -1.74 -17.78
CA GLU A 84 0.52 -2.41 -19.07
C GLU A 84 -0.44 -3.61 -18.96
N PHE A 85 -1.64 -3.44 -19.49
CA PHE A 85 -2.64 -4.49 -19.56
C PHE A 85 -2.67 -5.13 -20.96
N ALA A 86 -3.72 -5.89 -21.27
CA ALA A 86 -3.86 -6.47 -22.58
C ALA A 86 -3.81 -5.38 -23.67
N PRO A 87 -3.05 -5.58 -24.77
CA PRO A 87 -2.76 -4.53 -25.77
C PRO A 87 -3.99 -3.84 -26.35
N GLU A 88 -5.10 -4.56 -26.46
CA GLU A 88 -6.37 -4.04 -26.97
C GLU A 88 -7.01 -2.99 -26.05
N THR A 89 -6.62 -2.95 -24.77
CA THR A 89 -7.12 -1.96 -23.80
C THR A 89 -6.45 -0.60 -23.96
N HIS A 90 -5.23 -0.55 -24.50
CA HIS A 90 -4.36 0.62 -24.55
C HIS A 90 -4.08 1.23 -23.17
N ALA A 91 -4.22 0.44 -22.08
CA ALA A 91 -3.91 0.90 -20.73
C ALA A 91 -2.41 1.15 -20.58
N SER A 92 -2.03 2.37 -20.22
CA SER A 92 -0.63 2.77 -20.06
C SER A 92 -0.36 3.55 -18.78
N SER A 93 -1.39 4.00 -18.10
CA SER A 93 -1.30 4.73 -16.83
C SER A 93 -2.52 4.51 -15.95
N GLU A 94 -2.29 4.55 -14.65
CA GLU A 94 -3.27 4.47 -13.57
C GLU A 94 -3.16 5.71 -12.70
N PHE A 95 -4.31 6.24 -12.28
CA PHE A 95 -4.41 7.28 -11.27
C PHE A 95 -5.46 6.89 -10.24
N ASP A 96 -5.05 6.88 -8.97
CA ASP A 96 -5.94 6.62 -7.84
C ASP A 96 -6.27 7.92 -7.14
N PHE A 97 -7.56 8.22 -7.03
CA PHE A 97 -8.08 9.32 -6.25
C PHE A 97 -8.71 8.78 -4.98
N ILE A 98 -8.19 9.20 -3.84
CA ILE A 98 -8.55 8.64 -2.54
C ILE A 98 -9.06 9.73 -1.63
N VAL A 99 -10.20 9.49 -1.00
CA VAL A 99 -10.71 10.30 0.10
C VAL A 99 -10.99 9.41 1.29
N GLY A 100 -10.62 9.83 2.48
CA GLY A 100 -10.75 8.96 3.65
C GLY A 100 -10.63 9.70 4.97
N TRP A 101 -10.73 8.89 6.01
CA TRP A 101 -10.47 9.28 7.39
C TRP A 101 -9.51 8.28 8.02
N SER A 102 -8.55 8.79 8.78
CA SER A 102 -7.57 7.99 9.50
C SER A 102 -7.37 8.56 10.90
N GLY A 103 -7.39 7.71 11.92
CA GLY A 103 -7.22 8.12 13.30
C GLY A 103 -6.96 6.96 14.27
N ASN A 104 -6.55 7.30 15.49
CA ASN A 104 -6.40 6.32 16.56
C ASN A 104 -7.75 6.01 17.21
N LEU A 105 -8.07 4.73 17.35
CA LEU A 105 -9.22 4.25 18.13
C LEU A 105 -8.87 4.11 19.61
N ALA A 106 -7.62 3.74 19.91
CA ALA A 106 -7.05 3.58 21.24
C ALA A 106 -5.51 3.70 21.14
N ASP A 107 -4.79 3.58 22.25
CA ASP A 107 -3.33 3.77 22.32
C ASP A 107 -2.55 2.94 21.28
N ASP A 108 -2.92 1.68 21.10
CA ASP A 108 -2.25 0.74 20.19
C ASP A 108 -3.02 0.51 18.88
N TRP A 109 -4.22 1.06 18.72
CA TRP A 109 -5.11 0.77 17.59
C TRP A 109 -5.36 1.99 16.73
N ALA A 110 -5.18 1.84 15.44
CA ALA A 110 -5.55 2.85 14.44
C ALA A 110 -6.52 2.27 13.41
N LEU A 111 -7.37 3.13 12.86
CA LEU A 111 -8.31 2.83 11.78
C LEU A 111 -8.09 3.80 10.63
N ASP A 112 -8.07 3.29 9.41
CA ASP A 112 -8.20 4.03 8.18
C ASP A 112 -9.43 3.50 7.41
N VAL A 113 -10.28 4.40 6.96
CA VAL A 113 -11.42 4.08 6.07
C VAL A 113 -11.37 5.03 4.90
N ASN A 114 -11.41 4.51 3.68
CA ASN A 114 -11.32 5.32 2.49
C ASN A 114 -12.13 4.77 1.32
N LEU A 115 -12.50 5.66 0.42
CA LEU A 115 -12.97 5.37 -0.92
C LEU A 115 -11.84 5.68 -1.89
N THR A 116 -11.45 4.69 -2.69
CA THR A 116 -10.48 4.81 -3.77
C THR A 116 -11.21 4.71 -5.11
N HIS A 117 -10.96 5.66 -6.00
CA HIS A 117 -11.38 5.60 -7.40
C HIS A 117 -10.16 5.38 -8.29
N TYR A 118 -10.11 4.23 -8.93
CA TYR A 118 -9.10 3.84 -9.90
C TYR A 118 -9.48 4.37 -11.29
N ARG A 119 -8.57 5.11 -11.92
CA ARG A 119 -8.79 5.71 -13.23
C ARG A 119 -7.68 5.35 -14.21
N TYR A 120 -8.07 4.86 -15.37
CA TYR A 120 -7.19 4.44 -16.46
C TYR A 120 -7.44 5.31 -17.70
N PRO A 121 -6.75 6.47 -17.87
CA PRO A 121 -7.01 7.38 -18.97
C PRO A 121 -6.54 6.81 -20.31
N GLY A 122 -7.30 7.12 -21.35
CA GLY A 122 -6.94 6.77 -22.74
C GLY A 122 -7.20 5.32 -23.14
N THR A 123 -7.84 4.53 -22.29
CA THR A 123 -8.23 3.15 -22.59
C THR A 123 -9.36 3.07 -23.60
N THR A 124 -9.39 2.01 -24.38
CA THR A 124 -10.41 1.74 -25.42
C THR A 124 -11.72 1.22 -24.84
N VAL A 125 -11.67 0.70 -23.62
CA VAL A 125 -12.81 0.24 -22.82
C VAL A 125 -12.76 0.92 -21.46
N ASP A 126 -13.90 1.05 -20.79
CA ASP A 126 -13.92 1.59 -19.43
C ASP A 126 -13.32 0.58 -18.46
N LEU A 127 -12.22 0.95 -17.82
CA LEU A 127 -11.54 0.19 -16.77
C LEU A 127 -11.60 0.91 -15.43
N ASN A 128 -12.34 2.04 -15.35
CA ASN A 128 -12.45 2.81 -14.12
C ASN A 128 -13.41 2.14 -13.15
N TRP A 129 -13.05 2.12 -11.89
CA TRP A 129 -13.90 1.52 -10.85
C TRP A 129 -13.58 2.14 -9.48
N SER A 130 -14.36 1.79 -8.45
CA SER A 130 -14.17 2.34 -7.11
C SER A 130 -14.26 1.24 -6.06
N GLU A 131 -13.50 1.41 -4.98
CA GLU A 131 -13.45 0.46 -3.87
C GLU A 131 -13.52 1.19 -2.53
N LEU A 132 -14.36 0.68 -1.62
CA LEU A 132 -14.38 1.08 -0.22
C LEU A 132 -13.40 0.20 0.56
N ASN A 133 -12.45 0.82 1.24
CA ASN A 133 -11.41 0.14 2.00
C ASN A 133 -11.49 0.48 3.49
N GLY A 134 -11.20 -0.52 4.33
CA GLY A 134 -11.01 -0.36 5.76
C GLY A 134 -9.77 -1.09 6.23
N THR A 135 -8.91 -0.43 7.00
CA THR A 135 -7.70 -1.02 7.57
C THR A 135 -7.63 -0.73 9.06
N VAL A 136 -7.53 -1.79 9.86
CA VAL A 136 -7.22 -1.70 11.28
C VAL A 136 -5.76 -2.07 11.47
N THR A 137 -5.03 -1.23 12.21
CA THR A 137 -3.62 -1.44 12.55
C THR A 137 -3.44 -1.56 14.05
N TRP A 138 -2.69 -2.58 14.50
CA TRP A 138 -2.34 -2.80 15.90
C TRP A 138 -0.84 -2.63 16.12
N LYS A 139 -0.49 -1.82 17.12
CA LYS A 139 0.92 -1.51 17.50
C LYS A 139 1.77 -1.03 16.33
N GLN A 140 1.16 -0.44 15.30
CA GLN A 140 1.81 0.03 14.08
C GLN A 140 2.49 -1.09 13.24
N ASN A 141 2.44 -2.33 13.70
CA ASN A 141 3.18 -3.45 13.13
C ASN A 141 2.30 -4.54 12.52
N TYR A 142 1.06 -4.64 12.93
CA TYR A 142 0.13 -5.66 12.44
C TYR A 142 -1.09 -4.99 11.85
N TRP A 143 -1.58 -5.49 10.74
CA TRP A 143 -2.80 -4.92 10.13
C TRP A 143 -3.73 -5.98 9.59
N ALA A 144 -5.00 -5.65 9.58
CA ALA A 144 -6.05 -6.32 8.84
C ALA A 144 -6.72 -5.31 7.93
N GLN A 145 -6.87 -5.65 6.66
CA GLN A 145 -7.52 -4.82 5.64
C GLN A 145 -8.67 -5.57 5.03
N VAL A 146 -9.74 -4.84 4.70
CA VAL A 146 -10.83 -5.30 3.84
C VAL A 146 -11.08 -4.24 2.78
N GLY A 147 -11.43 -4.69 1.57
CA GLY A 147 -11.87 -3.88 0.45
C GLY A 147 -13.16 -4.45 -0.13
N TRP A 148 -14.06 -3.60 -0.60
CA TRP A 148 -15.28 -4.00 -1.26
C TRP A 148 -15.62 -3.06 -2.41
N SER A 149 -16.05 -3.65 -3.52
CA SER A 149 -16.57 -2.94 -4.66
C SER A 149 -17.81 -3.65 -5.22
N ASN A 150 -18.77 -2.91 -5.69
CA ASN A 150 -19.90 -3.42 -6.47
C ASN A 150 -19.60 -3.46 -7.97
N ASP A 151 -18.43 -2.97 -8.35
CA ASP A 151 -17.90 -2.93 -9.72
C ASP A 151 -16.41 -3.31 -9.70
N ALA A 152 -16.10 -4.47 -9.12
CA ALA A 152 -14.72 -4.91 -8.94
C ALA A 152 -14.01 -5.08 -10.29
N LEU A 153 -12.86 -4.41 -10.45
CA LEU A 153 -12.05 -4.45 -11.67
C LEU A 153 -12.84 -4.05 -12.94
N ALA A 154 -13.80 -3.13 -12.82
CA ALA A 154 -14.67 -2.65 -13.89
C ALA A 154 -15.47 -3.77 -14.59
N THR A 155 -16.02 -4.71 -13.81
CA THR A 155 -16.80 -5.84 -14.33
C THR A 155 -18.31 -5.71 -14.13
N ASP A 156 -18.78 -4.60 -13.50
CA ASP A 156 -20.16 -4.42 -13.02
C ASP A 156 -20.60 -5.54 -12.05
N ARG A 157 -19.65 -6.14 -11.32
CA ARG A 157 -19.88 -7.24 -10.37
C ARG A 157 -19.19 -6.98 -9.05
N ASN A 158 -19.71 -7.63 -8.01
CA ASN A 158 -19.12 -7.51 -6.67
C ASN A 158 -17.73 -8.18 -6.59
N GLY A 159 -16.86 -7.57 -5.80
CA GLY A 159 -15.62 -8.18 -5.34
C GLY A 159 -15.32 -7.76 -3.92
N THR A 160 -14.75 -8.68 -3.15
CA THR A 160 -14.34 -8.43 -1.76
C THR A 160 -12.90 -8.89 -1.58
N TYR A 161 -12.10 -8.05 -0.98
CA TYR A 161 -10.70 -8.34 -0.65
C TYR A 161 -10.49 -8.35 0.85
N ALA A 162 -9.64 -9.27 1.35
CA ALA A 162 -9.15 -9.22 2.71
C ALA A 162 -7.66 -9.55 2.76
N GLN A 163 -6.93 -8.89 3.67
CA GLN A 163 -5.49 -9.11 3.89
C GLN A 163 -5.16 -9.04 5.37
N LEU A 164 -4.24 -9.89 5.80
CA LEU A 164 -3.56 -9.81 7.09
C LEU A 164 -2.07 -9.60 6.82
N GLY A 165 -1.45 -8.71 7.58
CA GLY A 165 -0.03 -8.45 7.41
C GLY A 165 0.67 -8.10 8.71
N ALA A 166 2.00 -8.20 8.66
CA ALA A 166 2.88 -7.90 9.76
C ALA A 166 4.16 -7.23 9.28
N ARG A 167 4.70 -6.36 10.13
CA ARG A 167 5.99 -5.69 9.97
C ARG A 167 6.83 -5.97 11.21
N VAL A 168 8.05 -6.44 11.02
CA VAL A 168 8.99 -6.77 12.08
C VAL A 168 10.25 -5.91 11.91
N PRO A 169 10.49 -4.91 12.78
CA PRO A 169 11.74 -4.17 12.77
C PRO A 169 12.92 -5.07 13.14
N LEU A 170 14.01 -4.98 12.39
CA LEU A 170 15.27 -5.69 12.59
C LEU A 170 16.41 -4.67 12.82
N GLY A 171 16.28 -3.88 13.89
CA GLY A 171 17.17 -2.77 14.21
C GLY A 171 16.69 -1.43 13.62
N GLU A 172 17.62 -0.50 13.38
CA GLU A 172 17.28 0.88 13.02
C GLU A 172 17.00 1.08 11.52
N GLN A 173 17.62 0.27 10.67
CA GLN A 173 17.58 0.45 9.21
C GLN A 173 16.84 -0.66 8.48
N TRP A 174 16.62 -1.81 9.12
CA TRP A 174 16.03 -2.97 8.48
C TRP A 174 14.68 -3.32 9.06
N ARG A 175 13.78 -3.80 8.22
CA ARG A 175 12.54 -4.44 8.64
C ARG A 175 12.14 -5.53 7.65
N MET A 176 11.47 -6.55 8.14
CA MET A 176 10.74 -7.52 7.33
C MET A 176 9.27 -7.14 7.29
N GLU A 177 8.64 -7.33 6.14
CA GLU A 177 7.21 -7.13 5.96
C GLU A 177 6.61 -8.34 5.26
N GLY A 178 5.48 -8.84 5.74
CA GLY A 178 4.79 -9.96 5.13
C GLY A 178 3.30 -9.81 5.19
N ALA A 179 2.59 -10.35 4.20
CA ALA A 179 1.14 -10.36 4.18
C ALA A 179 0.61 -11.57 3.42
N VAL A 180 -0.61 -11.96 3.78
CA VAL A 180 -1.42 -12.94 3.05
C VAL A 180 -2.77 -12.31 2.77
N GLY A 181 -3.31 -12.50 1.58
CA GLY A 181 -4.59 -11.93 1.17
C GLY A 181 -5.42 -12.91 0.35
N HIS A 182 -6.72 -12.63 0.31
CA HIS A 182 -7.67 -13.35 -0.51
C HIS A 182 -8.60 -12.36 -1.21
N TYR A 183 -8.84 -12.58 -2.49
CA TYR A 183 -9.73 -11.77 -3.29
C TYR A 183 -10.89 -12.64 -3.79
N TRP A 184 -12.08 -12.43 -3.23
CA TRP A 184 -13.33 -13.06 -3.66
C TRP A 184 -13.84 -12.34 -4.89
N LEU A 185 -13.75 -13.01 -6.04
CA LEU A 185 -14.16 -12.51 -7.36
C LEU A 185 -15.12 -13.49 -8.06
N ASP A 186 -15.78 -14.36 -7.30
CA ASP A 186 -16.68 -15.38 -7.86
C ASP A 186 -17.77 -14.77 -8.74
N ASP A 187 -18.33 -13.63 -8.33
CA ASP A 187 -19.34 -12.90 -9.10
C ASP A 187 -18.76 -12.28 -10.38
N ALA A 188 -17.51 -11.81 -10.34
CA ALA A 188 -16.86 -11.09 -11.42
C ALA A 188 -16.18 -12.01 -12.43
N TYR A 189 -15.50 -13.05 -11.96
CA TYR A 189 -14.65 -13.92 -12.76
C TYR A 189 -14.98 -15.42 -12.62
N GLY A 190 -15.96 -15.80 -11.79
CA GLY A 190 -16.35 -17.19 -11.55
C GLY A 190 -15.38 -18.00 -10.67
N ASP A 191 -14.35 -17.37 -10.13
CA ASP A 191 -13.37 -17.97 -9.21
C ASP A 191 -12.78 -16.88 -8.30
N SER A 192 -12.09 -17.28 -7.26
CA SER A 192 -11.43 -16.42 -6.28
C SER A 192 -10.00 -16.87 -6.08
N TYR A 193 -9.12 -16.02 -5.53
CA TYR A 193 -7.72 -16.40 -5.37
C TYR A 193 -7.10 -15.88 -4.09
N ALA A 194 -6.02 -16.55 -3.66
CA ALA A 194 -5.17 -16.15 -2.56
C ALA A 194 -3.77 -15.76 -3.05
N HIS A 195 -3.15 -14.85 -2.31
CA HIS A 195 -1.77 -14.45 -2.52
C HIS A 195 -1.02 -14.29 -1.20
N ALA A 196 0.29 -14.33 -1.28
CA ALA A 196 1.20 -14.03 -0.18
C ALA A 196 2.37 -13.18 -0.67
N GLN A 197 2.92 -12.38 0.24
CA GLN A 197 4.14 -11.61 0.00
C GLN A 197 5.04 -11.60 1.23
N LEU A 198 6.35 -11.59 0.99
CA LEU A 198 7.37 -11.44 2.03
C LEU A 198 8.51 -10.59 1.49
N GLY A 199 8.82 -9.49 2.19
CA GLY A 199 9.82 -8.53 1.76
C GLY A 199 10.77 -8.13 2.87
N ALA A 200 11.99 -7.72 2.47
CA ALA A 200 12.95 -7.03 3.29
C ALA A 200 13.07 -5.58 2.82
N VAL A 201 13.12 -4.65 3.76
CA VAL A 201 13.26 -3.23 3.49
C VAL A 201 14.48 -2.69 4.22
N TRP A 202 15.30 -1.95 3.49
CA TRP A 202 16.49 -1.29 3.99
C TRP A 202 16.35 0.23 3.85
N ALA A 203 16.14 0.93 4.96
CA ALA A 203 16.14 2.40 5.06
C ALA A 203 17.58 2.91 5.22
N PHE A 204 18.33 2.92 4.13
CA PHE A 204 19.78 3.17 4.15
C PHE A 204 20.14 4.65 4.37
N LYS A 205 19.31 5.57 3.89
CA LYS A 205 19.50 7.01 4.06
C LYS A 205 18.20 7.76 3.80
N ALA A 206 17.67 8.44 4.80
CA ALA A 206 16.49 9.28 4.61
C ALA A 206 16.69 10.29 3.44
N PRO A 207 15.71 10.45 2.54
CA PRO A 207 14.36 9.87 2.57
C PRO A 207 14.23 8.52 1.85
N PHE A 208 15.34 7.82 1.55
CA PHE A 208 15.37 6.67 0.66
C PHE A 208 15.32 5.34 1.40
N GLU A 209 14.57 4.38 0.85
CA GLU A 209 14.60 2.97 1.21
C GLU A 209 14.63 2.08 -0.03
N LEU A 210 15.30 0.94 0.09
CA LEU A 210 15.30 -0.15 -0.88
C LEU A 210 14.46 -1.28 -0.34
N ARG A 211 13.58 -1.83 -1.17
CA ARG A 211 12.70 -2.94 -0.84
C ARG A 211 12.95 -4.08 -1.82
N VAL A 212 12.95 -5.32 -1.32
CA VAL A 212 12.90 -6.53 -2.15
C VAL A 212 11.79 -7.41 -1.59
N THR A 213 10.82 -7.75 -2.43
CA THR A 213 9.62 -8.51 -2.05
C THR A 213 9.46 -9.72 -2.96
N ALA A 214 9.30 -10.90 -2.36
CA ALA A 214 8.85 -12.09 -3.04
C ALA A 214 7.32 -12.18 -2.93
N HIS A 215 6.66 -12.44 -4.05
CA HIS A 215 5.22 -12.62 -4.18
C HIS A 215 4.90 -14.04 -4.64
N ALA A 216 3.78 -14.57 -4.21
CA ALA A 216 3.25 -15.85 -4.67
C ALA A 216 1.73 -15.79 -4.70
N THR A 217 1.13 -16.48 -5.67
CA THR A 217 -0.32 -16.67 -5.76
C THR A 217 -0.63 -18.15 -5.89
N ASP A 218 -1.89 -18.51 -5.63
CA ASP A 218 -2.40 -19.85 -5.89
C ASP A 218 -2.64 -20.13 -7.38
N ASP A 219 -3.11 -21.34 -7.70
CA ASP A 219 -3.36 -21.73 -9.08
C ASP A 219 -4.65 -21.11 -9.64
N SER A 220 -5.60 -20.68 -8.81
CA SER A 220 -6.77 -19.94 -9.24
C SER A 220 -6.35 -18.58 -9.84
N ALA A 221 -5.46 -17.85 -9.16
CA ALA A 221 -4.93 -16.59 -9.70
C ALA A 221 -4.28 -16.79 -11.08
N LYS A 222 -3.50 -17.87 -11.25
CA LYS A 222 -2.83 -18.17 -12.55
C LYS A 222 -3.82 -18.48 -13.65
N ARG A 223 -5.00 -19.04 -13.32
CA ARG A 223 -6.09 -19.25 -14.30
C ARG A 223 -6.81 -17.97 -14.62
N LEU A 224 -7.07 -17.11 -13.62
CA LEU A 224 -7.78 -15.85 -13.79
C LEU A 224 -6.92 -14.80 -14.49
N PHE A 225 -5.63 -14.75 -14.18
CA PHE A 225 -4.68 -13.76 -14.67
C PHE A 225 -3.41 -14.46 -15.20
N PRO A 226 -3.51 -15.15 -16.35
CA PRO A 226 -2.37 -15.82 -16.98
C PRO A 226 -1.22 -14.82 -17.19
N ASP A 227 0.02 -15.26 -16.97
CA ASP A 227 1.27 -14.49 -17.08
C ASP A 227 1.42 -13.31 -16.09
N LEU A 228 0.31 -12.83 -15.50
CA LEU A 228 0.33 -11.75 -14.51
C LEU A 228 0.43 -12.26 -13.08
N ALA A 229 -0.09 -13.47 -12.79
CA ALA A 229 -0.05 -14.12 -11.48
C ALA A 229 1.09 -15.15 -11.37
N GLY A 230 1.35 -15.63 -10.14
CA GLY A 230 2.37 -16.65 -9.87
C GLY A 230 3.45 -16.15 -8.91
N SER A 231 4.61 -16.82 -8.95
CA SER A 231 5.75 -16.44 -8.12
C SER A 231 6.62 -15.43 -8.84
N ARG A 232 6.94 -14.33 -8.17
CA ARG A 232 7.80 -13.27 -8.70
C ARG A 232 8.57 -12.55 -7.61
N VAL A 233 9.62 -11.84 -7.98
CA VAL A 233 10.40 -10.99 -7.07
C VAL A 233 10.38 -9.57 -7.63
N GLU A 234 10.05 -8.63 -6.77
CA GLU A 234 10.04 -7.19 -7.03
C GLU A 234 11.17 -6.53 -6.24
N ALA A 235 11.86 -5.59 -6.85
CA ALA A 235 12.80 -4.68 -6.19
C ALA A 235 12.37 -3.23 -6.44
N ALA A 236 12.28 -2.44 -5.37
CA ALA A 236 11.81 -1.05 -5.45
C ALA A 236 12.72 -0.11 -4.67
N LEU A 237 13.06 1.03 -5.28
CA LEU A 237 13.70 2.17 -4.62
C LEU A 237 12.63 3.25 -4.40
N GLN A 238 12.41 3.61 -3.14
CA GLN A 238 11.40 4.62 -2.75
C GLN A 238 12.06 5.79 -2.03
N ALA A 239 11.56 6.99 -2.33
CA ALA A 239 11.79 8.21 -1.55
C ALA A 239 10.48 8.68 -0.94
N SER A 240 10.51 9.10 0.34
CA SER A 240 9.35 9.63 1.07
C SER A 240 9.65 11.00 1.66
N PHE A 241 8.81 11.99 1.45
CA PHE A 241 9.04 13.40 1.83
C PHE A 241 7.75 14.10 2.25
#